data_e86f074d38f601bf1dbcb36b7b4a388e
#
_entry.id   e86f074d38f601bf1dbcb36b7b4a388e
#
_cell.length_a   1.000
_cell.length_b   1.000
_cell.length_c   1.000
_cell.angle_alpha   90.00
_cell.angle_beta   90.00
_cell.angle_gamma   90.00
#
_symmetry.space_group_name_H-M   'P 1'
#
loop_
_entity.id
_entity.type
_entity.pdbx_description
1 polymer ?
#
loop_
_entity_poly.entity_id
_entity_poly.type
_entity_poly.pdbx_seq_one_letter_code
_entity_poly.pdbx_strand_id
1 'polypeptide(L)'
;MPRSADIGIYFHVHMISDSTGETLMEVMRASVAQFQNVRPIEHLYALVRSPRQLERALEHIQAYPGIVMFTLVNAELRRDLEDACASMGMPALAVLDPIQATMSSYLGAPVQGKAGAQRVLDADYYRRIE
;
A
#
# COMPACT_ATOMS: atom_id res chain seq x y z
N MET A 1 22.59 -23.30 -20.22
CA MET A 1 22.83 -22.30 -19.18
C MET A 1 21.79 -21.20 -19.27
N PRO A 2 21.07 -20.91 -18.20
CA PRO A 2 20.08 -19.84 -18.27
C PRO A 2 20.77 -18.49 -18.46
N ARG A 3 20.17 -17.67 -19.30
CA ARG A 3 20.64 -16.31 -19.53
C ARG A 3 20.18 -15.42 -18.40
N SER A 4 20.86 -14.30 -18.18
CA SER A 4 20.45 -13.33 -17.18
C SER A 4 18.98 -12.93 -17.32
N ALA A 5 18.48 -12.84 -18.57
CA ALA A 5 17.10 -12.50 -18.86
C ALA A 5 16.10 -13.56 -18.38
N ASP A 6 16.53 -14.82 -18.18
CA ASP A 6 15.68 -15.92 -17.75
C ASP A 6 15.60 -16.04 -16.23
N ILE A 7 16.47 -15.34 -15.51
CA ILE A 7 16.59 -15.50 -14.07
C ILE A 7 15.54 -14.68 -13.30
N GLY A 8 15.16 -13.54 -13.79
CA GLY A 8 14.21 -12.68 -13.10
C GLY A 8 14.74 -12.13 -11.77
N ILE A 9 14.25 -10.97 -11.39
CA ILE A 9 14.56 -10.34 -10.11
C ILE A 9 13.40 -10.61 -9.17
N TYR A 10 13.65 -11.37 -8.10
CA TYR A 10 12.66 -11.64 -7.07
C TYR A 10 12.76 -10.60 -5.98
N PHE A 11 11.63 -10.10 -5.54
CA PHE A 11 11.60 -9.13 -4.44
C PHE A 11 10.31 -9.28 -3.67
N HIS A 12 10.39 -9.03 -2.37
CA HIS A 12 9.22 -9.03 -1.51
C HIS A 12 8.54 -7.67 -1.58
N VAL A 13 7.22 -7.67 -1.70
CA VAL A 13 6.42 -6.46 -1.60
C VAL A 13 5.36 -6.70 -0.54
N HIS A 14 5.35 -5.82 0.47
CA HIS A 14 4.44 -5.88 1.59
C HIS A 14 3.39 -4.79 1.42
N MET A 15 2.13 -5.19 1.40
CA MET A 15 1.01 -4.28 1.20
C MET A 15 0.17 -4.27 2.47
N ILE A 16 0.07 -3.09 3.10
CA ILE A 16 -0.62 -2.93 4.38
C ILE A 16 -1.81 -2.02 4.17
N SER A 17 -3.00 -2.54 4.46
CA SER A 17 -4.25 -1.81 4.26
C SER A 17 -5.11 -1.87 5.51
N ASP A 18 -5.80 -0.78 5.81
CA ASP A 18 -6.85 -0.77 6.84
C ASP A 18 -8.22 -1.18 6.29
N SER A 19 -8.26 -1.59 5.04
CA SER A 19 -9.42 -2.15 4.36
C SER A 19 -9.02 -3.49 3.75
N THR A 20 -9.61 -3.89 2.61
CA THR A 20 -9.36 -5.20 2.00
C THR A 20 -8.03 -5.31 1.26
N GLY A 21 -7.44 -4.19 0.86
CA GLY A 21 -6.17 -4.17 0.13
C GLY A 21 -6.31 -4.32 -1.37
N GLU A 22 -7.52 -4.32 -1.92
CA GLU A 22 -7.73 -4.46 -3.36
C GLU A 22 -7.03 -3.36 -4.15
N THR A 23 -7.15 -2.10 -3.70
CA THR A 23 -6.52 -0.96 -4.36
C THR A 23 -5.00 -1.11 -4.39
N LEU A 24 -4.40 -1.50 -3.26
CA LEU A 24 -2.95 -1.72 -3.18
C LEU A 24 -2.50 -2.82 -4.14
N MET A 25 -3.23 -3.92 -4.18
CA MET A 25 -2.91 -5.03 -5.07
C MET A 25 -2.93 -4.60 -6.53
N GLU A 26 -3.94 -3.85 -6.91
CA GLU A 26 -4.08 -3.37 -8.29
C GLU A 26 -2.96 -2.40 -8.66
N VAL A 27 -2.64 -1.46 -7.78
CA VAL A 27 -1.56 -0.49 -8.02
C VAL A 27 -0.22 -1.20 -8.11
N MET A 28 0.05 -2.12 -7.20
CA MET A 28 1.29 -2.89 -7.20
C MET A 28 1.43 -3.67 -8.51
N ARG A 29 0.41 -4.41 -8.90
CA ARG A 29 0.45 -5.23 -10.11
C ARG A 29 0.58 -4.40 -11.37
N ALA A 30 -0.12 -3.27 -11.44
CA ALA A 30 0.01 -2.34 -12.56
C ALA A 30 1.43 -1.78 -12.66
N SER A 31 2.03 -1.48 -11.53
CA SER A 31 3.40 -0.95 -11.48
C SER A 31 4.43 -1.99 -11.89
N VAL A 32 4.31 -3.21 -11.33
CA VAL A 32 5.24 -4.30 -11.64
C VAL A 32 5.18 -4.67 -13.12
N ALA A 33 4.01 -4.56 -13.74
CA ALA A 33 3.82 -4.90 -15.15
C ALA A 33 4.68 -4.05 -16.11
N GLN A 34 5.21 -2.91 -15.64
CA GLN A 34 6.06 -2.04 -16.46
C GLN A 34 7.53 -2.48 -16.47
N PHE A 35 7.88 -3.47 -15.70
CA PHE A 35 9.25 -3.97 -15.61
C PHE A 35 9.37 -5.35 -16.22
N GLN A 36 10.50 -5.60 -16.89
CA GLN A 36 10.79 -6.91 -17.45
C GLN A 36 11.52 -7.76 -16.41
N ASN A 37 11.19 -9.04 -16.37
CA ASN A 37 11.89 -10.02 -15.53
C ASN A 37 11.90 -9.71 -14.04
N VAL A 38 10.85 -9.10 -13.54
CA VAL A 38 10.68 -8.92 -12.10
C VAL A 38 9.58 -9.85 -11.60
N ARG A 39 9.77 -10.40 -10.40
CA ARG A 39 8.84 -11.35 -9.79
C ARG A 39 8.52 -10.90 -8.37
N PRO A 40 7.36 -10.27 -8.15
CA PRO A 40 6.99 -9.86 -6.79
C PRO A 40 6.58 -11.08 -5.96
N ILE A 41 7.07 -11.13 -4.74
CA ILE A 41 6.58 -12.07 -3.74
C ILE A 41 5.64 -11.26 -2.87
N GLU A 42 4.34 -11.46 -3.07
CA GLU A 42 3.28 -10.61 -2.52
C GLU A 42 2.93 -11.01 -1.09
N HIS A 43 2.90 -10.02 -0.21
CA HIS A 43 2.44 -10.19 1.17
C HIS A 43 1.37 -9.13 1.43
N LEU A 44 0.15 -9.58 1.71
CA LEU A 44 -0.97 -8.68 1.98
C LEU A 44 -1.37 -8.76 3.44
N TYR A 45 -1.44 -7.59 4.08
CA TYR A 45 -1.90 -7.42 5.45
C TYR A 45 -3.15 -6.54 5.40
N ALA A 46 -4.31 -7.19 5.36
CA ALA A 46 -5.60 -6.49 5.29
C ALA A 46 -6.16 -6.20 6.68
N LEU A 47 -7.02 -5.21 6.76
CA LEU A 47 -7.75 -4.86 7.96
C LEU A 47 -6.83 -4.52 9.16
N VAL A 48 -5.70 -3.90 8.88
CA VAL A 48 -4.77 -3.47 9.92
C VAL A 48 -5.30 -2.17 10.52
N ARG A 49 -5.87 -2.27 11.73
CA ARG A 49 -6.57 -1.17 12.39
C ARG A 49 -6.12 -0.94 13.83
N SER A 50 -5.12 -1.68 14.29
CA SER A 50 -4.61 -1.54 15.65
C SER A 50 -3.10 -1.64 15.67
N PRO A 51 -2.44 -1.08 16.70
CA PRO A 51 -0.99 -1.22 16.86
C PRO A 51 -0.53 -2.67 16.92
N ARG A 52 -1.32 -3.55 17.53
CA ARG A 52 -0.99 -4.96 17.63
C ARG A 52 -0.96 -5.65 16.27
N GLN A 53 -1.94 -5.33 15.43
CA GLN A 53 -1.99 -5.87 14.08
C GLN A 53 -0.81 -5.36 13.24
N LEU A 54 -0.47 -4.09 13.39
CA LEU A 54 0.69 -3.51 12.71
C LEU A 54 1.98 -4.17 13.17
N GLU A 55 2.13 -4.41 14.47
CA GLU A 55 3.31 -5.06 15.03
C GLU A 55 3.54 -6.43 14.43
N ARG A 56 2.48 -7.21 14.27
CA ARG A 56 2.55 -8.54 13.65
C ARG A 56 3.01 -8.45 12.20
N ALA A 57 2.48 -7.47 11.46
CA ALA A 57 2.90 -7.23 10.09
C ALA A 57 4.38 -6.85 10.03
N LEU A 58 4.83 -5.99 10.93
CA LEU A 58 6.22 -5.55 10.99
C LEU A 58 7.18 -6.70 11.28
N GLU A 59 6.80 -7.64 12.14
CA GLU A 59 7.61 -8.83 12.40
C GLU A 59 7.85 -9.63 11.12
N HIS A 60 6.80 -9.79 10.33
CA HIS A 60 6.88 -10.51 9.07
C HIS A 60 7.71 -9.75 8.03
N ILE A 61 7.52 -8.43 7.96
CA ILE A 61 8.29 -7.57 7.07
C ILE A 61 9.79 -7.65 7.39
N GLN A 62 10.12 -7.63 8.67
CA GLN A 62 11.51 -7.74 9.11
C GLN A 62 12.14 -9.07 8.69
N ALA A 63 11.36 -10.15 8.72
CA ALA A 63 11.83 -11.47 8.31
C ALA A 63 12.03 -11.57 6.79
N TYR A 64 11.28 -10.79 6.01
CA TYR A 64 11.34 -10.81 4.55
C TYR A 64 11.49 -9.40 4.00
N PRO A 65 12.68 -8.79 4.09
CA PRO A 65 12.87 -7.40 3.68
C PRO A 65 12.46 -7.14 2.22
N GLY A 66 11.84 -5.99 2.01
CA GLY A 66 11.39 -5.62 0.67
C GLY A 66 10.77 -4.23 0.65
N ILE A 67 9.95 -3.97 -0.37
CA ILE A 67 9.24 -2.71 -0.54
C ILE A 67 7.95 -2.77 0.27
N VAL A 68 7.62 -1.68 0.94
CA VAL A 68 6.37 -1.56 1.71
C VAL A 68 5.47 -0.52 1.07
N MET A 69 4.25 -0.91 0.77
CA MET A 69 3.21 -0.03 0.24
C MET A 69 2.04 -0.04 1.20
N PHE A 70 1.44 1.11 1.45
CA PHE A 70 0.34 1.12 2.41
C PHE A 70 -0.75 2.13 2.06
N THR A 71 -1.97 1.81 2.55
CA THR A 71 -3.12 2.68 2.55
C THR A 71 -3.71 2.67 3.95
N LEU A 72 -3.07 3.38 4.86
CA LEU A 72 -3.51 3.56 6.25
C LEU A 72 -3.90 5.01 6.45
N VAL A 73 -5.04 5.26 7.08
CA VAL A 73 -5.52 6.62 7.35
C VAL A 73 -5.18 7.09 8.75
N ASN A 74 -5.01 6.18 9.71
CA ASN A 74 -4.71 6.53 11.08
C ASN A 74 -3.27 7.07 11.18
N ALA A 75 -3.13 8.29 11.70
CA ALA A 75 -1.84 8.99 11.74
C ALA A 75 -0.80 8.26 12.59
N GLU A 76 -1.20 7.67 13.71
CA GLU A 76 -0.28 6.95 14.59
C GLU A 76 0.25 5.68 13.94
N LEU A 77 -0.65 4.90 13.34
CA LEU A 77 -0.26 3.67 12.64
C LEU A 77 0.68 3.99 11.47
N ARG A 78 0.39 5.04 10.72
CA ARG A 78 1.25 5.47 9.61
C ARG A 78 2.64 5.83 10.10
N ARG A 79 2.71 6.62 11.16
CA ARG A 79 3.98 7.05 11.75
C ARG A 79 4.79 5.87 12.23
N ASP A 80 4.14 4.95 12.96
CA ASP A 80 4.81 3.76 13.47
C ASP A 80 5.36 2.89 12.33
N LEU A 81 4.58 2.73 11.27
CA LEU A 81 5.01 1.98 10.10
C LEU A 81 6.19 2.66 9.40
N GLU A 82 6.08 3.96 9.15
CA GLU A 82 7.13 4.71 8.47
C GLU A 82 8.43 4.71 9.26
N ASP A 83 8.34 4.92 10.58
CA ASP A 83 9.51 4.90 11.46
C ASP A 83 10.17 3.53 11.48
N ALA A 84 9.38 2.47 11.56
CA ALA A 84 9.90 1.11 11.56
C ALA A 84 10.60 0.78 10.24
N CYS A 85 9.99 1.15 9.13
CA CYS A 85 10.59 0.92 7.81
C CYS A 85 11.89 1.71 7.63
N ALA A 86 11.92 2.95 8.10
CA ALA A 86 13.14 3.77 8.07
C ALA A 86 14.25 3.11 8.87
N SER A 87 13.93 2.58 10.06
CA SER A 87 14.90 1.88 10.90
C SER A 87 15.44 0.61 10.24
N MET A 88 14.62 -0.06 9.46
CA MET A 88 15.01 -1.27 8.75
C MET A 88 15.65 -0.99 7.38
N GLY A 89 15.70 0.26 6.96
CA GLY A 89 16.23 0.62 5.65
C GLY A 89 15.34 0.21 4.50
N MET A 90 14.04 0.09 4.71
CA MET A 90 13.07 -0.32 3.69
C MET A 90 12.28 0.87 3.18
N PRO A 91 12.05 0.98 1.85
CA PRO A 91 11.18 2.03 1.34
C PRO A 91 9.72 1.78 1.74
N ALA A 92 9.04 2.83 2.19
CA ALA A 92 7.64 2.78 2.55
C ALA A 92 6.88 3.85 1.77
N LEU A 93 5.85 3.43 1.03
CA LEU A 93 5.11 4.29 0.12
C LEU A 93 3.65 4.42 0.55
N ALA A 94 3.24 5.64 0.88
CA ALA A 94 1.84 5.98 1.11
C ALA A 94 1.19 6.22 -0.26
N VAL A 95 0.61 5.18 -0.83
CA VAL A 95 0.27 5.11 -2.24
C VAL A 95 -0.73 6.18 -2.68
N LEU A 96 -1.70 6.51 -1.85
CA LEU A 96 -2.74 7.47 -2.22
C LEU A 96 -2.39 8.92 -1.85
N ASP A 97 -1.32 9.15 -1.08
CA ASP A 97 -0.99 10.48 -0.57
C ASP A 97 -0.80 11.53 -1.65
N PRO A 98 0.00 11.34 -2.69
CA PRO A 98 0.18 12.38 -3.70
C PRO A 98 -1.10 12.70 -4.46
N ILE A 99 -1.93 11.69 -4.68
CA ILE A 99 -3.22 11.88 -5.35
C ILE A 99 -4.17 12.68 -4.46
N GLN A 100 -4.28 12.28 -3.19
CA GLN A 100 -5.15 12.97 -2.23
C GLN A 100 -4.69 14.40 -1.97
N ALA A 101 -3.38 14.63 -1.87
CA ALA A 101 -2.83 15.96 -1.69
C ALA A 101 -3.17 16.87 -2.87
N THR A 102 -3.05 16.37 -4.08
CA THR A 102 -3.39 17.11 -5.30
C THR A 102 -4.88 17.43 -5.34
N MET A 103 -5.72 16.46 -5.05
CA MET A 103 -7.18 16.64 -5.00
C MET A 103 -7.59 17.65 -3.94
N SER A 104 -7.02 17.52 -2.75
CA SER A 104 -7.31 18.43 -1.63
C SER A 104 -6.98 19.88 -1.99
N SER A 105 -5.83 20.09 -2.61
CA SER A 105 -5.39 21.41 -3.05
C SER A 105 -6.30 21.99 -4.13
N TYR A 106 -6.61 21.19 -5.14
CA TYR A 106 -7.45 21.62 -6.26
C TYR A 106 -8.89 21.92 -5.84
N LEU A 107 -9.45 21.09 -4.98
CA LEU A 107 -10.83 21.19 -4.53
C LEU A 107 -11.02 22.16 -3.37
N GLY A 108 -9.94 22.56 -2.70
CA GLY A 108 -10.04 23.37 -1.48
C GLY A 108 -10.74 22.64 -0.35
N ALA A 109 -10.62 21.30 -0.32
CA ALA A 109 -11.30 20.46 0.66
C ALA A 109 -10.29 19.58 1.38
N PRO A 110 -10.45 19.36 2.71
CA PRO A 110 -9.54 18.52 3.45
C PRO A 110 -9.80 17.03 3.17
N VAL A 111 -8.74 16.21 3.33
CA VAL A 111 -8.86 14.76 3.28
C VAL A 111 -9.56 14.28 4.55
N GLN A 112 -10.58 13.41 4.43
CA GLN A 112 -11.36 12.96 5.58
C GLN A 112 -10.61 12.01 6.51
N GLY A 113 -9.66 11.25 6.00
CA GLY A 113 -8.92 10.29 6.81
C GLY A 113 -9.81 9.14 7.30
N LYS A 114 -10.63 8.58 6.41
CA LYS A 114 -11.61 7.56 6.74
C LYS A 114 -11.31 6.26 6.00
N ALA A 115 -11.09 5.19 6.76
CA ALA A 115 -10.80 3.87 6.19
C ALA A 115 -11.95 3.36 5.34
N GLY A 116 -11.64 2.84 4.15
CA GLY A 116 -12.65 2.29 3.24
C GLY A 116 -13.54 3.32 2.57
N ALA A 117 -13.20 4.62 2.65
CA ALA A 117 -14.01 5.69 2.09
C ALA A 117 -14.27 5.53 0.58
N GLN A 118 -13.33 4.97 -0.15
CA GLN A 118 -13.47 4.76 -1.59
C GLN A 118 -14.67 3.88 -1.94
N ARG A 119 -15.00 2.92 -1.11
CA ARG A 119 -16.16 2.04 -1.35
C ARG A 119 -17.48 2.78 -1.17
N VAL A 120 -17.53 3.69 -0.20
CA VAL A 120 -18.71 4.53 0.02
C VAL A 120 -18.90 5.47 -1.18
N LEU A 121 -17.81 6.05 -1.67
CA LEU A 121 -17.86 6.93 -2.82
C LEU A 121 -18.37 6.20 -4.05
N ASP A 122 -17.88 4.99 -4.30
CA ASP A 122 -18.31 4.19 -5.45
C ASP A 122 -19.81 3.89 -5.41
N ALA A 123 -20.33 3.51 -4.24
CA ALA A 123 -21.76 3.23 -4.06
C ALA A 123 -22.60 4.47 -4.34
N ASP A 124 -22.19 5.64 -3.84
CA ASP A 124 -22.89 6.89 -4.07
C ASP A 124 -22.84 7.32 -5.52
N TYR A 125 -21.70 7.14 -6.15
CA TYR A 125 -21.51 7.47 -7.57
C TYR A 125 -22.49 6.67 -8.44
N TYR A 126 -22.55 5.36 -8.25
CA TYR A 126 -23.44 4.51 -9.03
C TYR A 126 -24.92 4.82 -8.79
N ARG A 127 -25.28 5.18 -7.58
CA ARG A 127 -26.66 5.59 -7.28
C ARG A 127 -27.06 6.86 -8.01
N ARG A 128 -26.14 7.78 -8.19
CA ARG A 128 -26.42 9.05 -8.89
C ARG A 128 -26.56 8.88 -10.38
N ILE A 129 -25.94 7.87 -10.96
CA ILE A 129 -26.01 7.61 -12.39
C ILE A 129 -27.34 6.97 -12.76
N GLU A 130 -27.92 6.18 -11.89
CA GLU A 130 -29.22 5.56 -12.12
C GLU A 130 -30.34 6.62 -12.11
#